data_269b2b1ca7aa21b22e8188e65f042128
#
_entry.id   269b2b1ca7aa21b22e8188e65f042128
#
_cell.length_a   1.000
_cell.length_b   1.000
_cell.length_c   1.000
_cell.angle_alpha   90.00
_cell.angle_beta   90.00
_cell.angle_gamma   90.00
#
_symmetry.space_group_name_H-M   'P 1'
#
loop_
_entity.id
_entity.type
_entity.pdbx_description
1 polymer ?
#
loop_
_entity_poly.entity_id
_entity_poly.type
_entity_poly.pdbx_seq_one_letter_code
_entity_poly.pdbx_strand_id
1 'polypeptide(L)'
;MAMNRVQFQKGLSMAGFMKQYGTKERCHAALVASRWPSGFVCPHCGETHHSTFVHDGRQHWQCQACRYQTTIIAGTIFQATKLPLTLWFLAMHLLTQAKNNVAALELMRHLGVSYKTAWLMKLKLLQVMTERESSRVLEGRVEIDDAYLGGERVSNT
;
A
#
# COMPACT_ATOMS: atom_id res chain seq x y z
N MET A 1 -15.83 5.23 -30.75
CA MET A 1 -15.11 5.82 -29.58
C MET A 1 -14.11 4.78 -29.06
N ALA A 2 -12.84 5.11 -29.01
CA ALA A 2 -11.84 4.20 -28.41
C ALA A 2 -12.08 4.16 -26.89
N MET A 3 -12.39 2.98 -26.35
CA MET A 3 -12.55 2.81 -24.90
C MET A 3 -11.21 3.06 -24.20
N ASN A 4 -11.22 3.94 -23.22
CA ASN A 4 -10.03 4.20 -22.40
C ASN A 4 -9.68 2.93 -21.59
N ARG A 5 -8.55 2.31 -21.90
CA ARG A 5 -8.07 1.08 -21.25
C ARG A 5 -7.94 1.22 -19.72
N VAL A 6 -7.67 2.42 -19.23
CA VAL A 6 -7.49 2.69 -17.79
C VAL A 6 -8.83 2.63 -17.03
N GLN A 7 -9.92 3.06 -17.66
CA GLN A 7 -11.26 3.02 -17.04
C GLN A 7 -11.85 1.61 -16.91
N PHE A 8 -11.36 0.66 -17.69
CA PHE A 8 -11.89 -0.71 -17.78
C PHE A 8 -10.91 -1.77 -17.28
N GLN A 9 -9.94 -1.39 -16.45
CA GLN A 9 -9.10 -2.38 -15.77
C GLN A 9 -9.98 -3.23 -14.86
N LYS A 10 -9.84 -4.55 -14.98
CA LYS A 10 -10.53 -5.48 -14.06
C LYS A 10 -10.01 -5.24 -12.65
N GLY A 11 -10.84 -4.61 -11.81
CA GLY A 11 -10.60 -4.51 -10.39
C GLY A 11 -10.64 -5.90 -9.72
N LEU A 12 -9.96 -6.04 -8.60
CA LEU A 12 -10.05 -7.24 -7.77
C LEU A 12 -11.37 -7.19 -6.99
N SER A 13 -12.28 -8.16 -7.20
CA SER A 13 -13.51 -8.22 -6.42
C SER A 13 -13.22 -8.48 -4.94
N MET A 14 -14.14 -8.11 -4.03
CA MET A 14 -13.99 -8.38 -2.60
C MET A 14 -13.81 -9.89 -2.30
N ALA A 15 -14.54 -10.76 -2.98
CA ALA A 15 -14.37 -12.20 -2.87
C ALA A 15 -12.98 -12.66 -3.35
N GLY A 16 -12.50 -12.10 -4.46
CA GLY A 16 -11.13 -12.32 -4.96
C GLY A 16 -10.08 -11.82 -3.98
N PHE A 17 -10.29 -10.64 -3.41
CA PHE A 17 -9.42 -10.08 -2.37
C PHE A 17 -9.34 -11.00 -1.14
N MET A 18 -10.46 -11.45 -0.61
CA MET A 18 -10.49 -12.36 0.55
C MET A 18 -9.80 -13.69 0.25
N LYS A 19 -9.98 -14.21 -0.97
CA LYS A 19 -9.28 -15.43 -1.40
C LYS A 19 -7.76 -15.22 -1.48
N GLN A 20 -7.29 -14.04 -1.88
CA GLN A 20 -5.88 -13.77 -2.13
C GLN A 20 -5.14 -13.22 -0.91
N TYR A 21 -5.81 -12.36 -0.11
CA TYR A 21 -5.20 -11.61 1.00
C TYR A 21 -5.97 -11.72 2.33
N GLY A 22 -6.93 -12.63 2.44
CA GLY A 22 -7.80 -12.74 3.61
C GLY A 22 -7.12 -13.28 4.88
N THR A 23 -5.87 -13.79 4.79
CA THR A 23 -5.13 -14.30 5.94
C THR A 23 -3.79 -13.59 6.12
N LYS A 24 -3.29 -13.60 7.36
CA LYS A 24 -1.98 -13.00 7.72
C LYS A 24 -0.85 -13.60 6.89
N GLU A 25 -0.87 -14.91 6.71
CA GLU A 25 0.16 -15.67 5.99
C GLU A 25 0.20 -15.26 4.50
N ARG A 26 -0.97 -15.11 3.87
CA ARG A 26 -1.08 -14.67 2.47
C ARG A 26 -0.61 -13.24 2.28
N CYS A 27 -1.00 -12.33 3.18
CA CYS A 27 -0.50 -10.96 3.15
C CYS A 27 1.02 -10.91 3.33
N HIS A 28 1.56 -11.72 4.26
CA HIS A 28 3.00 -11.82 4.49
C HIS A 28 3.72 -12.36 3.26
N ALA A 29 3.25 -13.45 2.67
CA ALA A 29 3.82 -14.03 1.45
C ALA A 29 3.81 -13.03 0.27
N ALA A 30 2.70 -12.32 0.08
CA ALA A 30 2.60 -11.29 -0.95
C ALA A 30 3.60 -10.15 -0.73
N LEU A 31 3.78 -9.72 0.52
CA LEU A 31 4.73 -8.67 0.86
C LEU A 31 6.19 -9.13 0.65
N VAL A 32 6.51 -10.38 1.01
CA VAL A 32 7.83 -11.00 0.75
C VAL A 32 8.10 -11.03 -0.75
N ALA A 33 7.16 -11.51 -1.56
CA ALA A 33 7.30 -11.59 -3.02
C ALA A 33 7.44 -10.20 -3.66
N SER A 34 6.75 -9.19 -3.14
CA SER A 34 6.87 -7.81 -3.62
C SER A 34 8.20 -7.18 -3.24
N ARG A 35 8.70 -7.43 -2.03
CA ARG A 35 9.96 -6.84 -1.54
C ARG A 35 11.19 -7.50 -2.14
N TRP A 36 11.14 -8.82 -2.29
CA TRP A 36 12.25 -9.63 -2.77
C TRP A 36 11.81 -10.60 -3.87
N PRO A 37 11.48 -10.08 -5.07
CA PRO A 37 10.96 -10.91 -6.17
C PRO A 37 11.97 -11.97 -6.64
N SER A 38 13.27 -11.71 -6.48
CA SER A 38 14.35 -12.64 -6.81
C SER A 38 14.98 -13.30 -5.58
N GLY A 39 14.30 -13.27 -4.43
CA GLY A 39 14.83 -13.74 -3.15
C GLY A 39 15.43 -12.63 -2.31
N PHE A 40 15.76 -12.94 -1.06
CA PHE A 40 16.26 -11.97 -0.10
C PHE A 40 17.53 -11.26 -0.60
N VAL A 41 17.52 -9.94 -0.44
CA VAL A 41 18.70 -9.08 -0.62
C VAL A 41 18.88 -8.24 0.65
N CYS A 42 20.06 -8.29 1.23
CA CYS A 42 20.35 -7.55 2.44
C CYS A 42 20.32 -6.04 2.17
N PRO A 43 19.50 -5.24 2.87
CA PRO A 43 19.43 -3.79 2.66
C PRO A 43 20.68 -3.04 3.11
N HIS A 44 21.60 -3.69 3.83
CA HIS A 44 22.83 -3.08 4.32
C HIS A 44 24.05 -3.35 3.44
N CYS A 45 24.22 -4.59 2.95
CA CYS A 45 25.42 -4.98 2.18
C CYS A 45 25.13 -5.61 0.82
N GLY A 46 23.86 -5.82 0.45
CA GLY A 46 23.46 -6.42 -0.83
C GLY A 46 23.61 -7.94 -0.92
N GLU A 47 24.12 -8.62 0.11
CA GLU A 47 24.31 -10.08 0.14
C GLU A 47 22.96 -10.82 0.13
N THR A 48 22.92 -11.96 -0.53
CA THR A 48 21.69 -12.78 -0.66
C THR A 48 21.62 -13.93 0.34
N HIS A 49 22.77 -14.41 0.82
CA HIS A 49 22.82 -15.48 1.80
C HIS A 49 22.31 -15.02 3.17
N HIS A 50 21.32 -15.72 3.68
CA HIS A 50 20.63 -15.35 4.91
C HIS A 50 20.16 -16.57 5.69
N SER A 51 19.91 -16.38 6.96
CA SER A 51 19.16 -17.28 7.82
C SER A 51 17.84 -16.61 8.24
N THR A 52 16.84 -17.41 8.54
CA THR A 52 15.56 -16.93 9.05
C THR A 52 15.29 -17.50 10.43
N PHE A 53 14.73 -16.70 11.30
CA PHE A 53 14.29 -17.12 12.63
C PHE A 53 13.04 -16.36 13.04
N VAL A 54 12.33 -16.87 14.05
CA VAL A 54 11.14 -16.22 14.60
C VAL A 54 11.50 -15.62 15.96
N HIS A 55 11.21 -14.34 16.14
CA HIS A 55 11.34 -13.65 17.41
C HIS A 55 10.08 -12.81 17.64
N ASP A 56 9.48 -12.90 18.82
CA ASP A 56 8.21 -12.23 19.18
C ASP A 56 7.07 -12.46 18.17
N GLY A 57 6.97 -13.71 17.64
CA GLY A 57 5.95 -14.08 16.67
C GLY A 57 6.11 -13.41 15.29
N ARG A 58 7.29 -12.82 15.02
CA ARG A 58 7.65 -12.20 13.73
C ARG A 58 8.82 -12.91 13.11
N GLN A 59 8.75 -13.14 11.80
CA GLN A 59 9.87 -13.67 11.03
C GLN A 59 10.93 -12.59 10.83
N HIS A 60 12.18 -12.93 11.11
CA HIS A 60 13.36 -12.11 10.90
C HIS A 60 14.27 -12.77 9.86
N TRP A 61 14.93 -11.97 9.09
CA TRP A 61 15.99 -12.34 8.15
C TRP A 61 17.31 -11.80 8.66
N GLN A 62 18.30 -12.65 8.80
CA GLN A 62 19.66 -12.28 9.20
C GLN A 62 20.62 -12.54 8.06
N CYS A 63 21.29 -11.50 7.60
CA CYS A 63 22.36 -11.61 6.62
C CYS A 63 23.54 -12.43 7.17
N GLN A 64 24.08 -13.37 6.39
CA GLN A 64 25.23 -14.17 6.84
C GLN A 64 26.54 -13.39 6.78
N ALA A 65 26.69 -12.42 5.88
CA ALA A 65 27.91 -11.63 5.73
C ALA A 65 28.02 -10.54 6.81
N CYS A 66 27.05 -9.63 6.91
CA CYS A 66 27.16 -8.47 7.80
C CYS A 66 26.37 -8.62 9.12
N ARG A 67 25.68 -9.75 9.35
CA ARG A 67 24.86 -10.03 10.53
C ARG A 67 23.67 -9.08 10.73
N TYR A 68 23.39 -8.20 9.75
CA TYR A 68 22.25 -7.30 9.80
C TYR A 68 20.94 -8.09 9.86
N GLN A 69 20.08 -7.72 10.81
CA GLN A 69 18.77 -8.33 10.99
C GLN A 69 17.69 -7.38 10.48
N THR A 70 16.74 -7.91 9.73
CA THR A 70 15.62 -7.14 9.21
C THR A 70 14.31 -7.95 9.29
N THR A 71 13.20 -7.24 9.26
CA THR A 71 11.87 -7.82 9.13
C THR A 71 11.26 -7.39 7.80
N ILE A 72 10.21 -8.08 7.36
CA ILE A 72 9.53 -7.74 6.09
C ILE A 72 8.93 -6.32 6.08
N ILE A 73 8.58 -5.80 7.25
CA ILE A 73 7.99 -4.46 7.40
C ILE A 73 9.02 -3.36 7.65
N ALA A 74 10.28 -3.69 7.99
CA ALA A 74 11.31 -2.69 8.27
C ALA A 74 11.65 -1.87 7.01
N GLY A 75 11.70 -0.55 7.13
CA GLY A 75 11.93 0.37 6.01
C GLY A 75 10.77 0.47 5.02
N THR A 76 9.57 0.03 5.39
CA THR A 76 8.35 0.16 4.58
C THR A 76 7.32 1.05 5.29
N ILE A 77 6.23 1.39 4.61
CA ILE A 77 5.10 2.11 5.22
C ILE A 77 4.48 1.37 6.42
N PHE A 78 4.73 0.07 6.52
CA PHE A 78 4.26 -0.78 7.62
C PHE A 78 5.21 -0.79 8.81
N GLN A 79 6.33 -0.06 8.75
CA GLN A 79 7.30 -0.01 9.84
C GLN A 79 6.65 0.40 11.16
N ALA A 80 6.98 -0.31 12.24
CA ALA A 80 6.45 -0.10 13.59
C ALA A 80 4.91 -0.21 13.72
N THR A 81 4.21 -0.77 12.72
CA THR A 81 2.76 -0.97 12.83
C THR A 81 2.43 -2.02 13.90
N LYS A 82 1.40 -1.70 14.71
CA LYS A 82 0.76 -2.66 15.63
C LYS A 82 -0.45 -3.34 14.96
N LEU A 83 -0.89 -2.83 13.82
CA LEU A 83 -2.04 -3.37 13.09
C LEU A 83 -1.62 -4.59 12.27
N PRO A 84 -2.52 -5.60 12.13
CA PRO A 84 -2.27 -6.74 11.26
C PRO A 84 -2.19 -6.30 9.79
N LEU A 85 -1.35 -6.97 9.01
CA LEU A 85 -1.18 -6.68 7.59
C LEU A 85 -2.49 -6.81 6.79
N THR A 86 -3.39 -7.68 7.23
CA THR A 86 -4.71 -7.85 6.60
C THR A 86 -5.51 -6.55 6.56
N LEU A 87 -5.46 -5.74 7.62
CA LEU A 87 -6.12 -4.42 7.63
C LEU A 87 -5.46 -3.42 6.67
N TRP A 88 -4.12 -3.46 6.55
CA TRP A 88 -3.40 -2.64 5.60
C TRP A 88 -3.74 -3.01 4.16
N PHE A 89 -3.77 -4.30 3.85
CA PHE A 89 -4.15 -4.79 2.51
C PHE A 89 -5.60 -4.45 2.19
N LEU A 90 -6.51 -4.56 3.18
CA LEU A 90 -7.90 -4.14 3.01
C LEU A 90 -8.02 -2.64 2.76
N ALA A 91 -7.27 -1.81 3.50
CA ALA A 91 -7.23 -0.37 3.26
C ALA A 91 -6.74 -0.04 1.84
N MET A 92 -5.67 -0.69 1.37
CA MET A 92 -5.18 -0.54 0.00
C MET A 92 -6.24 -0.94 -1.02
N HIS A 93 -6.92 -2.07 -0.80
CA HIS A 93 -8.00 -2.53 -1.69
C HIS A 93 -9.11 -1.49 -1.78
N LEU A 94 -9.63 -1.01 -0.65
CA LEU A 94 -10.71 -0.02 -0.62
C LEU A 94 -10.32 1.29 -1.31
N LEU A 95 -9.12 1.80 -1.03
CA LEU A 95 -8.64 3.06 -1.62
C LEU A 95 -8.42 2.95 -3.14
N THR A 96 -7.96 1.81 -3.64
CA THR A 96 -7.69 1.60 -5.06
C THR A 96 -8.91 1.26 -5.89
N GLN A 97 -9.99 0.76 -5.26
CA GLN A 97 -11.25 0.45 -5.96
C GLN A 97 -12.18 1.66 -6.09
N ALA A 98 -12.03 2.65 -5.23
CA ALA A 98 -12.89 3.83 -5.23
C ALA A 98 -12.47 4.85 -6.29
N LYS A 99 -13.37 5.21 -7.20
CA LYS A 99 -13.13 6.27 -8.20
C LYS A 99 -12.90 7.63 -7.52
N ASN A 100 -13.66 7.92 -6.46
CA ASN A 100 -13.71 9.24 -5.82
C ASN A 100 -13.05 9.23 -4.43
N ASN A 101 -11.97 8.51 -4.24
CA ASN A 101 -11.30 8.42 -2.94
C ASN A 101 -12.26 7.95 -1.80
N VAL A 102 -11.74 7.32 -0.77
CA VAL A 102 -12.50 6.89 0.41
C VAL A 102 -12.27 7.87 1.54
N ALA A 103 -13.33 8.38 2.15
CA ALA A 103 -13.21 9.25 3.32
C ALA A 103 -12.58 8.50 4.50
N ALA A 104 -11.80 9.20 5.34
CA ALA A 104 -11.16 8.56 6.51
C ALA A 104 -12.20 8.00 7.50
N LEU A 105 -13.38 8.64 7.59
CA LEU A 105 -14.50 8.17 8.41
C LEU A 105 -15.10 6.85 7.87
N GLU A 106 -15.21 6.72 6.57
CA GLU A 106 -15.66 5.51 5.90
C GLU A 106 -14.62 4.39 6.09
N LEU A 107 -13.35 4.69 5.86
CA LEU A 107 -12.26 3.75 6.09
C LEU A 107 -12.21 3.25 7.54
N MET A 108 -12.43 4.14 8.53
CA MET A 108 -12.57 3.80 9.94
C MET A 108 -13.65 2.73 10.16
N ARG A 109 -14.83 2.92 9.55
CA ARG A 109 -15.98 2.00 9.68
C ARG A 109 -15.70 0.65 9.04
N HIS A 110 -15.09 0.63 7.86
CA HIS A 110 -14.75 -0.61 7.16
C HIS A 110 -13.64 -1.41 7.85
N LEU A 111 -12.66 -0.73 8.44
CA LEU A 111 -11.52 -1.39 9.08
C LEU A 111 -11.74 -1.69 10.57
N GLY A 112 -12.75 -1.11 11.19
CA GLY A 112 -12.99 -1.25 12.64
C GLY A 112 -11.88 -0.65 13.52
N VAL A 113 -11.22 0.42 13.05
CA VAL A 113 -10.14 1.10 13.77
C VAL A 113 -10.56 2.50 14.22
N SER A 114 -9.75 3.18 15.05
CA SER A 114 -10.03 4.57 15.41
C SER A 114 -9.90 5.51 14.19
N TYR A 115 -10.61 6.64 14.22
CA TYR A 115 -10.51 7.66 13.17
C TYR A 115 -9.08 8.12 12.90
N LYS A 116 -8.32 8.40 13.98
CA LYS A 116 -6.91 8.79 13.89
C LYS A 116 -6.07 7.74 13.15
N THR A 117 -6.31 6.47 13.46
CA THR A 117 -5.62 5.34 12.82
C THR A 117 -5.96 5.25 11.34
N ALA A 118 -7.25 5.31 10.99
CA ALA A 118 -7.70 5.26 9.60
C ALA A 118 -7.13 6.44 8.78
N TRP A 119 -7.14 7.63 9.38
CA TRP A 119 -6.60 8.84 8.76
C TRP A 119 -5.09 8.74 8.51
N LEU A 120 -4.30 8.28 9.48
CA LEU A 120 -2.87 8.06 9.34
C LEU A 120 -2.54 6.97 8.30
N MET A 121 -3.31 5.88 8.28
CA MET A 121 -3.17 4.83 7.27
C MET A 121 -3.41 5.39 5.87
N LYS A 122 -4.50 6.14 5.71
CA LYS A 122 -4.83 6.79 4.43
C LYS A 122 -3.72 7.71 3.96
N LEU A 123 -3.20 8.59 4.84
CA LEU A 123 -2.11 9.51 4.49
C LEU A 123 -0.86 8.77 4.02
N LYS A 124 -0.43 7.74 4.74
CA LYS A 124 0.74 6.93 4.38
C LYS A 124 0.56 6.26 3.01
N LEU A 125 -0.62 5.73 2.73
CA LEU A 125 -0.91 5.08 1.44
C LEU A 125 -0.94 6.10 0.30
N LEU A 126 -1.58 7.25 0.49
CA LEU A 126 -1.61 8.32 -0.50
C LEU A 126 -0.21 8.88 -0.77
N GLN A 127 0.63 9.04 0.25
CA GLN A 127 2.01 9.49 0.09
C GLN A 127 2.79 8.54 -0.84
N VAL A 128 2.74 7.24 -0.60
CA VAL A 128 3.42 6.25 -1.46
C VAL A 128 2.87 6.25 -2.89
N MET A 129 1.55 6.44 -3.05
CA MET A 129 0.95 6.57 -4.38
C MET A 129 1.48 7.82 -5.11
N THR A 130 1.58 8.96 -4.42
CA THR A 130 2.13 10.19 -4.98
C THR A 130 3.62 10.04 -5.33
N GLU A 131 4.43 9.46 -4.45
CA GLU A 131 5.85 9.20 -4.70
C GLU A 131 6.06 8.30 -5.93
N ARG A 132 5.23 7.27 -6.08
CA ARG A 132 5.27 6.39 -7.24
C ARG A 132 4.84 7.10 -8.52
N GLU A 133 3.83 7.96 -8.44
CA GLU A 133 3.30 8.69 -9.58
C GLU A 133 4.25 9.80 -10.05
N SER A 134 5.00 10.43 -9.14
CA SER A 134 5.97 11.48 -9.46
C SER A 134 7.12 11.01 -10.37
N SER A 135 7.38 9.70 -10.41
CA SER A 135 8.38 9.09 -11.31
C SER A 135 7.85 8.73 -12.70
N ARG A 136 6.54 8.86 -12.92
CA ARG A 136 5.90 8.54 -14.20
C ARG A 136 5.83 9.77 -15.09
N VAL A 137 6.24 9.60 -16.33
CA VAL A 137 6.08 10.59 -17.39
C VAL A 137 4.86 10.22 -18.23
N LEU A 138 4.01 11.18 -18.53
CA LEU A 138 2.87 10.98 -19.43
C LEU A 138 3.38 10.88 -20.86
N GLU A 139 3.00 9.82 -21.57
CA GLU A 139 3.34 9.60 -22.98
C GLU A 139 2.08 9.51 -23.83
N GLY A 140 2.18 9.98 -25.09
CA GLY A 140 1.09 9.97 -26.04
C GLY A 140 0.17 11.19 -25.93
N ARG A 141 -1.09 11.03 -26.34
CA ARG A 141 -2.09 12.10 -26.31
C ARG A 141 -2.57 12.32 -24.88
N VAL A 142 -2.29 13.49 -24.31
CA VAL A 142 -2.71 13.89 -22.96
C VAL A 142 -3.93 14.80 -23.10
N GLU A 143 -5.03 14.45 -22.45
CA GLU A 143 -6.22 15.31 -22.33
C GLU A 143 -6.23 15.89 -20.91
N ILE A 144 -6.30 17.21 -20.80
CA ILE A 144 -6.35 17.92 -19.52
C ILE A 144 -7.78 18.45 -19.38
N ASP A 145 -8.43 18.14 -18.29
CA ASP A 145 -9.75 18.64 -17.91
C ASP A 145 -9.64 19.51 -16.65
N ASP A 146 -10.39 20.60 -16.62
CA ASP A 146 -10.40 21.50 -15.47
C ASP A 146 -11.29 20.94 -14.36
N ALA A 147 -10.71 20.76 -13.16
CA ALA A 147 -11.47 20.38 -11.98
C ALA A 147 -11.60 21.58 -11.03
N TYR A 148 -12.81 22.05 -10.84
CA TYR A 148 -13.11 23.06 -9.82
C TYR A 148 -13.15 22.43 -8.43
N LEU A 149 -12.16 22.76 -7.61
CA LEU A 149 -12.11 22.34 -6.21
C LEU A 149 -12.66 23.46 -5.30
N GLY A 150 -13.94 23.40 -5.02
CA GLY A 150 -14.64 24.34 -4.13
C GLY A 150 -15.58 25.29 -4.89
N GLY A 151 -16.70 25.63 -4.26
CA GLY A 151 -17.63 26.63 -4.78
C GLY A 151 -17.09 28.05 -4.63
N GLU A 152 -17.59 28.97 -5.46
CA GLU A 152 -17.30 30.39 -5.40
C GLU A 152 -17.67 30.92 -4.01
N ARG A 153 -16.68 31.43 -3.26
CA ARG A 153 -16.97 32.15 -2.01
C ARG A 153 -17.30 33.58 -2.39
N VAL A 154 -18.59 33.90 -2.39
CA VAL A 154 -19.04 35.30 -2.46
C VAL A 154 -18.62 35.96 -1.15
N SER A 155 -17.63 36.84 -1.19
CA SER A 155 -17.30 37.73 -0.08
C SER A 155 -18.40 38.76 0.01
N ASN A 156 -19.30 38.62 0.97
CA ASN A 156 -20.17 39.72 1.36
C ASN A 156 -19.31 40.79 2.01
N THR A 157 -19.07 41.85 1.31
CA THR A 157 -18.64 43.14 1.85
C THR A 157 -19.82 43.85 2.47
#